data_b1d6238c8a5c80c6f37dcf58be19df62
#
_entry.id   b1d6238c8a5c80c6f37dcf58be19df62
#
_cell.length_a   1.000
_cell.length_b   1.000
_cell.length_c   1.000
_cell.angle_alpha   90.00
_cell.angle_beta   90.00
_cell.angle_gamma   90.00
#
_symmetry.space_group_name_H-M   'P 1'
#
loop_
_entity.id
_entity.type
_entity.pdbx_description
1 polymer ?
#
loop_
_entity_poly.entity_id
_entity_poly.type
_entity_poly.pdbx_seq_one_letter_code
_entity_poly.pdbx_strand_id
1 'polypeptide(L)'
;MGFEYFLQQLVNGICLGGMYALMSVGYSLVYSIMNFSNFAHGGVIMVGAYVGYFVLTSLNVPFFPAFLLCGLGSGLLAVIIERLVYSPLRKRHAPSLYFIISAMGASIFLENFVIATIDGTPRNYPPIFDNRISIGGISLGVDSLLMIVVSSVALLILMFIIQKTKVGLAIRACAYSEKASTLMGINGDLVIFIIFLMGGVLAGFAGMLYGMRFIVKPTIGQVTNKSFVAAVFGGLGSLPGAIVGSVLLGIMEIFVASFNSNLRDLFVYALLILVLIIKPSGLMGKVVEDKA
;
A
#
# COMPACT_ATOMS: atom_id res chain seq x y z
N MET A 1 24.65 -19.94 -9.39
CA MET A 1 23.90 -19.66 -8.15
C MET A 1 23.35 -21.00 -7.64
N GLY A 2 23.61 -21.38 -6.37
CA GLY A 2 23.07 -22.62 -5.80
C GLY A 2 21.55 -22.56 -5.68
N PHE A 3 20.88 -23.69 -5.72
CA PHE A 3 19.43 -23.81 -5.59
C PHE A 3 18.93 -23.16 -4.28
N GLU A 4 19.69 -23.27 -3.20
CA GLU A 4 19.40 -22.64 -1.90
C GLU A 4 19.37 -21.10 -2.00
N TYR A 5 20.31 -20.49 -2.73
CA TYR A 5 20.33 -19.04 -2.95
C TYR A 5 19.10 -18.59 -3.73
N PHE A 6 18.71 -19.33 -4.78
CA PHE A 6 17.50 -19.03 -5.55
C PHE A 6 16.25 -19.03 -4.65
N LEU A 7 16.09 -20.07 -3.82
CA LEU A 7 14.96 -20.17 -2.89
C LEU A 7 14.97 -19.04 -1.85
N GLN A 8 16.15 -18.67 -1.34
CA GLN A 8 16.29 -17.56 -0.40
C GLN A 8 15.82 -16.25 -1.02
N GLN A 9 16.21 -15.95 -2.27
CA GLN A 9 15.78 -14.74 -2.98
C GLN A 9 14.28 -14.78 -3.30
N LEU A 10 13.72 -15.94 -3.62
CA LEU A 10 12.29 -16.09 -3.85
C LEU A 10 11.48 -15.73 -2.59
N VAL A 11 11.87 -16.26 -1.42
CA VAL A 11 11.19 -15.95 -0.15
C VAL A 11 11.33 -14.45 0.19
N ASN A 12 12.51 -13.86 0.02
CA ASN A 12 12.73 -12.42 0.22
C ASN A 12 11.86 -11.59 -0.74
N GLY A 13 11.71 -12.05 -1.99
CA GLY A 13 10.86 -11.41 -2.99
C GLY A 13 9.38 -11.49 -2.65
N ILE A 14 8.90 -12.63 -2.16
CA ILE A 14 7.52 -12.80 -1.69
C ILE A 14 7.26 -11.90 -0.47
N CYS A 15 8.21 -11.82 0.46
CA CYS A 15 8.11 -10.94 1.63
C CYS A 15 7.97 -9.46 1.21
N LEU A 16 8.84 -8.98 0.33
CA LEU A 16 8.78 -7.62 -0.21
C LEU A 16 7.48 -7.39 -1.00
N GLY A 17 7.11 -8.36 -1.84
CA GLY A 17 5.88 -8.32 -2.62
C GLY A 17 4.62 -8.29 -1.77
N GLY A 18 4.60 -8.98 -0.62
CA GLY A 18 3.50 -8.92 0.35
C GLY A 18 3.31 -7.52 0.95
N MET A 19 4.41 -6.84 1.31
CA MET A 19 4.36 -5.46 1.76
C MET A 19 3.87 -4.51 0.65
N TYR A 20 4.38 -4.67 -0.57
CA TYR A 20 3.90 -3.91 -1.72
C TYR A 20 2.42 -4.18 -2.01
N ALA A 21 1.93 -5.42 -1.80
CA ALA A 21 0.55 -5.76 -2.01
C ALA A 21 -0.39 -5.03 -1.03
N LEU A 22 -0.02 -4.90 0.23
CA LEU A 22 -0.79 -4.10 1.19
C LEU A 22 -0.92 -2.64 0.74
N MET A 23 0.22 -2.03 0.33
CA MET A 23 0.26 -0.65 -0.15
C MET A 23 -0.53 -0.47 -1.45
N SER A 24 -0.29 -1.34 -2.42
CA SER A 24 -0.87 -1.31 -3.76
C SER A 24 -2.38 -1.55 -3.76
N VAL A 25 -2.86 -2.46 -2.91
CA VAL A 25 -4.29 -2.74 -2.74
C VAL A 25 -4.98 -1.56 -2.07
N GLY A 26 -4.38 -0.96 -1.01
CA GLY A 26 -4.90 0.27 -0.39
C GLY A 26 -5.00 1.42 -1.39
N TYR A 27 -3.99 1.57 -2.25
CA TYR A 27 -3.98 2.54 -3.34
C TYR A 27 -5.07 2.25 -4.39
N SER A 28 -5.19 0.99 -4.84
CA SER A 28 -6.17 0.56 -5.84
C SER A 28 -7.61 0.68 -5.36
N LEU A 29 -7.87 0.53 -4.05
CA LEU A 29 -9.19 0.76 -3.47
C LEU A 29 -9.67 2.20 -3.70
N VAL A 30 -8.83 3.19 -3.39
CA VAL A 30 -9.15 4.60 -3.60
C VAL A 30 -9.31 4.89 -5.09
N TYR A 31 -8.39 4.39 -5.92
CA TYR A 31 -8.43 4.58 -7.37
C TYR A 31 -9.71 4.01 -8.01
N SER A 32 -10.20 2.87 -7.54
CA SER A 32 -11.37 2.19 -8.12
C SER A 32 -12.66 3.01 -8.11
N ILE A 33 -12.78 3.99 -7.21
CA ILE A 33 -13.97 4.87 -7.10
C ILE A 33 -13.67 6.29 -7.50
N MET A 34 -12.52 6.81 -7.04
CA MET A 34 -12.20 8.23 -7.22
C MET A 34 -11.53 8.54 -8.57
N ASN A 35 -11.04 7.53 -9.31
CA ASN A 35 -10.38 7.64 -10.61
C ASN A 35 -9.23 8.67 -10.64
N PHE A 36 -8.50 8.83 -9.53
CA PHE A 36 -7.27 9.62 -9.47
C PHE A 36 -6.17 8.93 -8.66
N SER A 37 -4.92 9.30 -8.95
CA SER A 37 -3.74 8.78 -8.27
C SER A 37 -3.53 9.47 -6.91
N ASN A 38 -3.82 8.75 -5.81
CA ASN A 38 -3.72 9.27 -4.45
C ASN A 38 -2.28 9.21 -3.92
N PHE A 39 -1.44 10.20 -4.26
CA PHE A 39 -0.06 10.29 -3.77
C PHE A 39 0.04 10.61 -2.27
N ALA A 40 -1.03 11.08 -1.59
CA ALA A 40 -1.03 11.25 -0.14
C ALA A 40 -0.93 9.90 0.62
N HIS A 41 -1.20 8.78 -0.06
CA HIS A 41 -1.07 7.43 0.49
C HIS A 41 0.33 7.16 1.06
N GLY A 42 1.39 7.72 0.43
CA GLY A 42 2.76 7.66 0.94
C GLY A 42 2.94 8.34 2.29
N GLY A 43 2.33 9.50 2.48
CA GLY A 43 2.32 10.18 3.77
C GLY A 43 1.62 9.36 4.86
N VAL A 44 0.53 8.65 4.50
CA VAL A 44 -0.19 7.76 5.43
C VAL A 44 0.66 6.54 5.80
N ILE A 45 1.37 5.94 4.83
CA ILE A 45 2.33 4.83 5.08
C ILE A 45 3.43 5.29 6.03
N MET A 46 4.00 6.47 5.78
CA MET A 46 5.04 7.06 6.62
C MET A 46 4.54 7.24 8.06
N VAL A 47 3.39 7.89 8.25
CA VAL A 47 2.82 8.08 9.59
C VAL A 47 2.56 6.73 10.26
N GLY A 48 2.07 5.74 9.51
CA GLY A 48 1.93 4.38 10.02
C GLY A 48 3.24 3.79 10.54
N ALA A 49 4.34 3.94 9.80
CA ALA A 49 5.65 3.49 10.25
C ALA A 49 6.09 4.18 11.55
N TYR A 50 5.86 5.49 11.68
CA TYR A 50 6.19 6.22 12.91
C TYR A 50 5.29 5.86 14.09
N VAL A 51 3.97 5.75 13.88
CA VAL A 51 3.02 5.31 14.93
C VAL A 51 3.40 3.93 15.45
N GLY A 52 3.65 2.97 14.55
CA GLY A 52 4.09 1.64 14.93
C GLY A 52 5.41 1.67 15.73
N TYR A 53 6.37 2.47 15.29
CA TYR A 53 7.65 2.65 15.99
C TYR A 53 7.44 3.18 17.42
N PHE A 54 6.69 4.27 17.60
CA PHE A 54 6.50 4.86 18.92
C PHE A 54 5.65 4.00 19.85
N VAL A 55 4.64 3.32 19.34
CA VAL A 55 3.80 2.41 20.14
C VAL A 55 4.64 1.24 20.67
N LEU A 56 5.56 0.70 19.86
CA LEU A 56 6.45 -0.37 20.30
C LEU A 56 7.54 0.12 21.25
N THR A 57 8.20 1.25 20.95
CA THR A 57 9.39 1.67 21.67
C THR A 57 9.09 2.53 22.89
N SER A 58 8.13 3.46 22.80
CA SER A 58 7.82 4.41 23.87
C SER A 58 6.72 3.90 24.80
N LEU A 59 5.73 3.19 24.27
CA LEU A 59 4.63 2.63 25.07
C LEU A 59 4.87 1.17 25.47
N ASN A 60 5.93 0.52 24.96
CA ASN A 60 6.26 -0.89 25.21
C ASN A 60 5.08 -1.86 24.96
N VAL A 61 4.23 -1.54 23.97
CA VAL A 61 3.08 -2.36 23.61
C VAL A 61 3.54 -3.56 22.80
N PRO A 62 3.03 -4.79 23.04
CA PRO A 62 3.37 -5.96 22.22
C PRO A 62 3.05 -5.78 20.74
N PHE A 63 3.72 -6.54 19.86
CA PHE A 63 3.62 -6.39 18.40
C PHE A 63 2.19 -6.36 17.86
N PHE A 64 1.33 -7.32 18.21
CA PHE A 64 -0.02 -7.41 17.64
C PHE A 64 -0.92 -6.22 18.00
N PRO A 65 -1.04 -5.78 19.24
CA PRO A 65 -1.77 -4.55 19.56
C PRO A 65 -1.15 -3.31 18.92
N ALA A 66 0.19 -3.21 18.86
CA ALA A 66 0.86 -2.10 18.18
C ALA A 66 0.55 -2.07 16.67
N PHE A 67 0.50 -3.23 16.03
CA PHE A 67 0.12 -3.38 14.63
C PHE A 67 -1.32 -2.91 14.37
N LEU A 68 -2.27 -3.28 15.23
CA LEU A 68 -3.66 -2.82 15.12
C LEU A 68 -3.78 -1.30 15.36
N LEU A 69 -3.09 -0.75 16.36
CA LEU A 69 -3.10 0.69 16.65
C LEU A 69 -2.47 1.49 15.50
N CYS A 70 -1.40 0.99 14.91
CA CYS A 70 -0.77 1.56 13.73
C CYS A 70 -1.77 1.61 12.55
N GLY A 71 -2.46 0.52 12.27
CA GLY A 71 -3.47 0.48 11.22
C GLY A 71 -4.62 1.45 11.48
N LEU A 72 -5.18 1.46 12.69
CA LEU A 72 -6.27 2.36 13.06
C LEU A 72 -5.85 3.83 13.00
N GLY A 73 -4.68 4.17 13.52
CA GLY A 73 -4.14 5.54 13.47
C GLY A 73 -3.96 6.03 12.03
N SER A 74 -3.39 5.19 11.17
CA SER A 74 -3.23 5.50 9.75
C SER A 74 -4.56 5.55 9.01
N GLY A 75 -5.51 4.68 9.36
CA GLY A 75 -6.86 4.69 8.81
C GLY A 75 -7.60 5.99 9.15
N LEU A 76 -7.53 6.43 10.41
CA LEU A 76 -8.11 7.71 10.84
C LEU A 76 -7.45 8.89 10.12
N LEU A 77 -6.12 8.89 9.97
CA LEU A 77 -5.41 9.93 9.22
C LEU A 77 -5.87 9.98 7.75
N ALA A 78 -6.02 8.83 7.11
CA ALA A 78 -6.50 8.77 5.73
C ALA A 78 -7.92 9.36 5.59
N VAL A 79 -8.80 9.11 6.57
CA VAL A 79 -10.14 9.70 6.63
C VAL A 79 -10.07 11.22 6.86
N ILE A 80 -9.18 11.68 7.73
CA ILE A 80 -8.96 13.13 7.96
C ILE A 80 -8.54 13.81 6.65
N ILE A 81 -7.59 13.20 5.90
CA ILE A 81 -7.17 13.72 4.59
C ILE A 81 -8.36 13.74 3.62
N GLU A 82 -9.16 12.68 3.57
CA GLU A 82 -10.36 12.66 2.72
C GLU A 82 -11.29 13.83 3.06
N ARG A 83 -11.60 14.02 4.34
CA ARG A 83 -12.55 15.06 4.78
C ARG A 83 -12.04 16.47 4.57
N LEU A 84 -10.75 16.72 4.82
CA LEU A 84 -10.17 18.06 4.76
C LEU A 84 -9.71 18.44 3.35
N VAL A 85 -9.20 17.47 2.57
CA VAL A 85 -8.58 17.73 1.28
C VAL A 85 -9.50 17.34 0.11
N TYR A 86 -10.02 16.11 0.09
CA TYR A 86 -10.71 15.58 -1.08
C TYR A 86 -12.21 15.86 -1.09
N SER A 87 -12.88 15.80 0.05
CA SER A 87 -14.33 16.05 0.14
C SER A 87 -14.71 17.46 -0.34
N PRO A 88 -13.98 18.55 0.02
CA PRO A 88 -14.26 19.88 -0.53
C PRO A 88 -14.10 19.98 -2.05
N LEU A 89 -13.08 19.30 -2.62
CA LEU A 89 -12.84 19.28 -4.06
C LEU A 89 -13.96 18.53 -4.79
N ARG A 90 -14.38 17.35 -4.24
CA ARG A 90 -15.48 16.57 -4.78
C ARG A 90 -16.80 17.35 -4.81
N LYS A 91 -17.14 18.03 -3.72
CA LYS A 91 -18.35 18.88 -3.65
C LYS A 91 -18.35 20.02 -4.65
N ARG A 92 -17.18 20.50 -5.06
CA ARG A 92 -17.01 21.54 -6.09
C ARG A 92 -16.89 20.97 -7.51
N HIS A 93 -17.06 19.66 -7.68
CA HIS A 93 -16.88 18.97 -8.97
C HIS A 93 -15.54 19.32 -9.65
N ALA A 94 -14.46 19.43 -8.85
CA ALA A 94 -13.15 19.79 -9.35
C ALA A 94 -12.58 18.70 -10.30
N PRO A 95 -11.87 19.07 -11.37
CA PRO A 95 -11.20 18.11 -12.25
C PRO A 95 -10.19 17.23 -11.51
N SER A 96 -9.93 16.02 -12.02
CA SER A 96 -9.03 15.02 -11.40
C SER A 96 -7.61 15.55 -11.11
N LEU A 97 -7.13 16.50 -11.91
CA LEU A 97 -5.82 17.14 -11.71
C LEU A 97 -5.71 17.83 -10.34
N TYR A 98 -6.78 18.49 -9.85
CA TYR A 98 -6.77 19.16 -8.55
C TYR A 98 -6.62 18.15 -7.39
N PHE A 99 -7.21 16.96 -7.51
CA PHE A 99 -7.05 15.90 -6.53
C PHE A 99 -5.60 15.40 -6.48
N ILE A 100 -4.96 15.23 -7.64
CA ILE A 100 -3.56 14.78 -7.73
C ILE A 100 -2.63 15.83 -7.09
N ILE A 101 -2.78 17.10 -7.42
CA ILE A 101 -1.96 18.20 -6.86
C ILE A 101 -2.17 18.29 -5.34
N SER A 102 -3.43 18.21 -4.88
CA SER A 102 -3.75 18.27 -3.45
C SER A 102 -3.21 17.04 -2.71
N ALA A 103 -3.21 15.85 -3.34
CA ALA A 103 -2.62 14.64 -2.79
C ALA A 103 -1.11 14.78 -2.59
N MET A 104 -0.41 15.34 -3.60
CA MET A 104 1.03 15.63 -3.49
C MET A 104 1.30 16.66 -2.39
N GLY A 105 0.51 17.73 -2.33
CA GLY A 105 0.61 18.75 -1.27
C GLY A 105 0.40 18.16 0.13
N ALA A 106 -0.61 17.30 0.29
CA ALA A 106 -0.85 16.60 1.57
C ALA A 106 0.31 15.69 1.96
N SER A 107 0.91 14.96 1.00
CA SER A 107 2.09 14.12 1.26
C SER A 107 3.29 14.93 1.73
N ILE A 108 3.60 16.03 1.02
CA ILE A 108 4.69 16.94 1.37
C ILE A 108 4.43 17.60 2.73
N PHE A 109 3.19 18.01 3.00
CA PHE A 109 2.82 18.55 4.30
C PHE A 109 3.06 17.56 5.43
N LEU A 110 2.62 16.30 5.29
CA LEU A 110 2.82 15.27 6.31
C LEU A 110 4.31 14.97 6.53
N GLU A 111 5.11 14.89 5.46
CA GLU A 111 6.56 14.65 5.56
C GLU A 111 7.23 15.76 6.36
N ASN A 112 6.98 17.03 6.01
CA ASN A 112 7.56 18.18 6.72
C ASN A 112 6.99 18.33 8.13
N PHE A 113 5.73 17.99 8.36
CA PHE A 113 5.13 18.00 9.70
C PHE A 113 5.82 17.00 10.63
N VAL A 114 6.14 15.80 10.13
CA VAL A 114 6.91 14.80 10.91
C VAL A 114 8.32 15.29 11.18
N ILE A 115 9.00 15.91 10.20
CA ILE A 115 10.33 16.50 10.40
C ILE A 115 10.30 17.59 11.47
N ALA A 116 9.29 18.44 11.44
CA ALA A 116 9.19 19.56 12.37
C ALA A 116 8.81 19.14 13.80
N THR A 117 8.05 18.04 13.97
CA THR A 117 7.53 17.60 15.28
C THR A 117 8.33 16.49 15.95
N ILE A 118 8.93 15.60 15.15
CA ILE A 118 9.59 14.38 15.64
C ILE A 118 11.09 14.43 15.39
N ASP A 119 11.55 15.05 14.37
CA ASP A 119 12.84 15.22 13.71
C ASP A 119 13.00 14.36 12.43
N GLY A 120 14.07 14.62 11.68
CA GLY A 120 14.38 13.91 10.44
C GLY A 120 15.32 12.72 10.60
N THR A 121 15.68 12.33 11.83
CA THR A 121 16.67 11.28 12.07
C THR A 121 16.10 9.89 11.73
N PRO A 122 16.86 9.06 10.99
CA PRO A 122 16.46 7.68 10.72
C PRO A 122 16.38 6.86 12.03
N ARG A 123 15.32 6.05 12.15
CA ARG A 123 15.06 5.22 13.34
C ARG A 123 14.92 3.76 12.94
N ASN A 124 15.56 2.87 13.73
CA ASN A 124 15.44 1.43 13.55
C ASN A 124 14.43 0.87 14.54
N TYR A 125 13.55 -0.01 14.06
CA TYR A 125 12.73 -0.82 14.95
C TYR A 125 13.61 -1.72 15.82
N PRO A 126 13.26 -1.93 17.09
CA PRO A 126 13.93 -2.94 17.90
C PRO A 126 13.73 -4.33 17.27
N PRO A 127 14.71 -5.22 17.37
CA PRO A 127 14.56 -6.58 16.92
C PRO A 127 13.49 -7.28 17.78
N ILE A 128 12.35 -7.64 17.17
CA ILE A 128 11.22 -8.25 17.89
C ILE A 128 11.33 -9.77 17.82
N PHE A 129 11.87 -10.29 16.71
CA PHE A 129 11.98 -11.71 16.41
C PHE A 129 13.38 -12.02 15.86
N ASP A 130 14.37 -12.15 16.74
CA ASP A 130 15.78 -12.41 16.36
C ASP A 130 16.06 -13.86 15.93
N ASN A 131 15.08 -14.74 16.07
CA ASN A 131 15.27 -16.14 15.75
C ASN A 131 15.34 -16.35 14.24
N ARG A 132 16.31 -17.16 13.81
CA ARG A 132 16.42 -17.65 12.44
C ARG A 132 16.09 -19.14 12.40
N ILE A 133 15.24 -19.52 11.48
CA ILE A 133 14.90 -20.91 11.21
C ILE A 133 15.71 -21.33 9.99
N SER A 134 16.62 -22.28 10.15
CA SER A 134 17.36 -22.85 9.03
C SER A 134 16.74 -24.19 8.64
N ILE A 135 16.19 -24.26 7.42
CA ILE A 135 15.61 -25.50 6.86
C ILE A 135 16.32 -25.76 5.55
N GLY A 136 17.05 -26.89 5.45
CA GLY A 136 17.66 -27.35 4.21
C GLY A 136 18.65 -26.32 3.58
N GLY A 137 19.46 -25.62 4.39
CA GLY A 137 20.41 -24.60 3.91
C GLY A 137 19.84 -23.21 3.69
N ILE A 138 18.51 -23.02 3.81
CA ILE A 138 17.84 -21.72 3.70
C ILE A 138 17.71 -21.12 5.10
N SER A 139 18.26 -19.94 5.32
CA SER A 139 18.14 -19.19 6.56
C SER A 139 16.99 -18.17 6.47
N LEU A 140 15.85 -18.50 7.08
CA LEU A 140 14.67 -17.63 7.13
C LEU A 140 14.62 -16.93 8.48
N GLY A 141 14.60 -15.59 8.47
CA GLY A 141 14.28 -14.83 9.66
C GLY A 141 12.80 -15.00 10.01
N VAL A 142 12.50 -15.18 11.28
CA VAL A 142 11.11 -15.27 11.78
C VAL A 142 10.34 -13.99 11.45
N ASP A 143 11.02 -12.84 11.42
CA ASP A 143 10.48 -11.55 10.97
C ASP A 143 9.93 -11.62 9.53
N SER A 144 10.68 -12.23 8.60
CA SER A 144 10.25 -12.36 7.20
C SER A 144 9.04 -13.28 7.03
N LEU A 145 8.99 -14.39 7.78
CA LEU A 145 7.83 -15.29 7.78
C LEU A 145 6.59 -14.57 8.36
N LEU A 146 6.77 -13.85 9.46
CA LEU A 146 5.70 -13.08 10.07
C LEU A 146 5.15 -12.03 9.10
N MET A 147 6.02 -11.31 8.38
CA MET A 147 5.59 -10.32 7.38
C MET A 147 4.76 -10.96 6.28
N ILE A 148 5.15 -12.14 5.76
CA ILE A 148 4.38 -12.88 4.75
C ILE A 148 3.02 -13.30 5.30
N VAL A 149 2.98 -13.88 6.50
CA VAL A 149 1.73 -14.35 7.11
C VAL A 149 0.79 -13.17 7.40
N VAL A 150 1.29 -12.13 8.04
CA VAL A 150 0.48 -10.96 8.44
C VAL A 150 -0.05 -10.22 7.21
N SER A 151 0.78 -10.01 6.18
CA SER A 151 0.33 -9.38 4.94
C SER A 151 -0.72 -10.23 4.21
N SER A 152 -0.51 -11.54 4.14
CA SER A 152 -1.45 -12.47 3.51
C SER A 152 -2.78 -12.50 4.25
N VAL A 153 -2.78 -12.58 5.58
CA VAL A 153 -4.00 -12.58 6.41
C VAL A 153 -4.76 -11.26 6.24
N ALA A 154 -4.06 -10.12 6.29
CA ALA A 154 -4.70 -8.82 6.12
C ALA A 154 -5.35 -8.69 4.73
N LEU A 155 -4.67 -9.15 3.66
CA LEU A 155 -5.22 -9.16 2.30
C LEU A 155 -6.39 -10.12 2.15
N LEU A 156 -6.35 -11.31 2.76
CA LEU A 156 -7.46 -12.26 2.74
C LEU A 156 -8.69 -11.71 3.45
N ILE A 157 -8.52 -11.08 4.62
CA ILE A 157 -9.61 -10.41 5.35
C ILE A 157 -10.21 -9.31 4.48
N LEU A 158 -9.39 -8.47 3.85
CA LEU A 158 -9.87 -7.42 2.97
C LEU A 158 -10.66 -8.00 1.79
N MET A 159 -10.11 -9.01 1.11
CA MET A 159 -10.78 -9.66 -0.03
C MET A 159 -12.11 -10.30 0.38
N PHE A 160 -12.17 -10.89 1.58
CA PHE A 160 -13.42 -11.40 2.14
C PHE A 160 -14.43 -10.27 2.36
N ILE A 161 -14.02 -9.14 2.95
CA ILE A 161 -14.89 -7.98 3.16
C ILE A 161 -15.42 -7.47 1.82
N ILE A 162 -14.55 -7.27 0.84
CA ILE A 162 -14.93 -6.74 -0.48
C ILE A 162 -15.83 -7.71 -1.26
N GLN A 163 -15.61 -9.02 -1.18
CA GLN A 163 -16.35 -9.99 -2.00
C GLN A 163 -17.63 -10.50 -1.35
N LYS A 164 -17.65 -10.63 -0.03
CA LYS A 164 -18.70 -11.38 0.70
C LYS A 164 -19.59 -10.52 1.59
N THR A 165 -19.28 -9.24 1.82
CA THR A 165 -20.10 -8.38 2.71
C THR A 165 -20.95 -7.38 1.95
N LYS A 166 -21.99 -6.83 2.63
CA LYS A 166 -22.82 -5.74 2.11
C LYS A 166 -22.02 -4.48 1.83
N VAL A 167 -21.00 -4.20 2.67
CA VAL A 167 -20.06 -3.09 2.46
C VAL A 167 -19.30 -3.26 1.14
N GLY A 168 -18.75 -4.46 0.91
CA GLY A 168 -18.06 -4.77 -0.34
C GLY A 168 -18.99 -4.70 -1.56
N LEU A 169 -20.26 -5.08 -1.43
CA LEU A 169 -21.23 -4.91 -2.49
C LEU A 169 -21.44 -3.43 -2.83
N ALA A 170 -21.60 -2.57 -1.81
CA ALA A 170 -21.74 -1.12 -2.00
C ALA A 170 -20.50 -0.51 -2.67
N ILE A 171 -19.28 -0.92 -2.25
CA ILE A 171 -18.02 -0.49 -2.85
C ILE A 171 -17.98 -0.85 -4.35
N ARG A 172 -18.29 -2.10 -4.70
CA ARG A 172 -18.28 -2.54 -6.11
C ARG A 172 -19.37 -1.85 -6.95
N ALA A 173 -20.54 -1.58 -6.37
CA ALA A 173 -21.61 -0.84 -7.05
C ALA A 173 -21.17 0.60 -7.33
N CYS A 174 -20.58 1.31 -6.35
CA CYS A 174 -20.06 2.66 -6.54
C CYS A 174 -18.88 2.70 -7.54
N ALA A 175 -18.01 1.69 -7.53
CA ALA A 175 -16.91 1.59 -8.48
C ALA A 175 -17.40 1.36 -9.93
N TYR A 176 -18.57 0.76 -10.12
CA TYR A 176 -19.17 0.59 -11.44
C TYR A 176 -19.84 1.88 -11.94
N SER A 177 -20.68 2.50 -11.10
CA SER A 177 -21.35 3.78 -11.37
C SER A 177 -21.82 4.43 -10.08
N GLU A 178 -21.20 5.53 -9.69
CA GLU A 178 -21.59 6.30 -8.52
C GLU A 178 -23.02 6.84 -8.65
N LYS A 179 -23.42 7.32 -9.85
CA LYS A 179 -24.76 7.84 -10.11
C LYS A 179 -25.83 6.74 -9.96
N ALA A 180 -25.60 5.59 -10.55
CA ALA A 180 -26.58 4.48 -10.47
C ALA A 180 -26.67 3.95 -9.03
N SER A 181 -25.58 3.82 -8.29
CA SER A 181 -25.59 3.35 -6.90
C SER A 181 -26.33 4.31 -5.97
N THR A 182 -26.18 5.62 -6.17
CA THR A 182 -26.92 6.64 -5.42
C THR A 182 -28.43 6.55 -5.67
N LEU A 183 -28.85 6.30 -6.90
CA LEU A 183 -30.27 6.08 -7.23
C LEU A 183 -30.84 4.82 -6.55
N MET A 184 -30.01 3.83 -6.29
CA MET A 184 -30.37 2.62 -5.53
C MET A 184 -30.29 2.77 -4.02
N GLY A 185 -30.07 4.01 -3.51
CA GLY A 185 -30.04 4.34 -2.09
C GLY A 185 -28.70 4.12 -1.39
N ILE A 186 -27.61 3.88 -2.14
CA ILE A 186 -26.26 3.76 -1.56
C ILE A 186 -25.70 5.17 -1.30
N ASN A 187 -25.28 5.40 -0.04
CA ASN A 187 -24.62 6.66 0.32
C ASN A 187 -23.16 6.65 -0.15
N GLY A 188 -22.84 7.36 -1.22
CA GLY A 188 -21.50 7.46 -1.80
C GLY A 188 -20.46 8.03 -0.82
N ASP A 189 -20.83 9.04 -0.01
CA ASP A 189 -19.91 9.63 0.99
C ASP A 189 -19.50 8.63 2.06
N LEU A 190 -20.42 7.74 2.48
CA LEU A 190 -20.12 6.68 3.43
C LEU A 190 -19.19 5.62 2.79
N VAL A 191 -19.42 5.27 1.55
CA VAL A 191 -18.58 4.32 0.82
C VAL A 191 -17.16 4.86 0.67
N ILE A 192 -17.00 6.13 0.32
CA ILE A 192 -15.68 6.78 0.21
C ILE A 192 -14.99 6.83 1.57
N PHE A 193 -15.69 7.21 2.64
CA PHE A 193 -15.17 7.14 4.00
C PHE A 193 -14.60 5.75 4.35
N ILE A 194 -15.36 4.68 4.07
CA ILE A 194 -14.95 3.31 4.36
C ILE A 194 -13.71 2.92 3.55
N ILE A 195 -13.64 3.30 2.28
CA ILE A 195 -12.50 3.00 1.42
C ILE A 195 -11.23 3.70 1.90
N PHE A 196 -11.31 4.97 2.27
CA PHE A 196 -10.16 5.68 2.84
C PHE A 196 -9.74 5.08 4.18
N LEU A 197 -10.69 4.69 5.03
CA LEU A 197 -10.40 4.00 6.28
C LEU A 197 -9.67 2.66 6.02
N MET A 198 -10.22 1.81 5.15
CA MET A 198 -9.63 0.50 4.84
C MET A 198 -8.27 0.63 4.15
N GLY A 199 -8.17 1.53 3.16
CA GLY A 199 -6.89 1.82 2.48
C GLY A 199 -5.84 2.37 3.44
N GLY A 200 -6.24 3.26 4.35
CA GLY A 200 -5.36 3.81 5.38
C GLY A 200 -4.92 2.78 6.41
N VAL A 201 -5.79 1.85 6.82
CA VAL A 201 -5.43 0.72 7.69
C VAL A 201 -4.38 -0.16 7.03
N LEU A 202 -4.54 -0.49 5.75
CA LEU A 202 -3.55 -1.27 4.99
C LEU A 202 -2.23 -0.50 4.84
N ALA A 203 -2.30 0.82 4.60
CA ALA A 203 -1.12 1.69 4.55
C ALA A 203 -0.34 1.68 5.88
N GLY A 204 -1.05 1.73 7.02
CA GLY A 204 -0.45 1.61 8.34
C GLY A 204 0.25 0.27 8.54
N PHE A 205 -0.44 -0.81 8.25
CA PHE A 205 0.12 -2.16 8.33
C PHE A 205 1.39 -2.30 7.46
N ALA A 206 1.31 -1.85 6.22
CA ALA A 206 2.45 -1.87 5.32
C ALA A 206 3.59 -0.97 5.80
N GLY A 207 3.27 0.22 6.33
CA GLY A 207 4.25 1.16 6.87
C GLY A 207 5.04 0.58 8.03
N MET A 208 4.35 -0.07 8.98
CA MET A 208 5.00 -0.74 10.11
C MET A 208 5.90 -1.90 9.64
N LEU A 209 5.38 -2.82 8.81
CA LEU A 209 6.16 -3.95 8.29
C LEU A 209 7.36 -3.49 7.46
N TYR A 210 7.18 -2.48 6.61
CA TYR A 210 8.25 -1.92 5.80
C TYR A 210 9.30 -1.19 6.66
N GLY A 211 8.87 -0.46 7.70
CA GLY A 211 9.74 0.18 8.67
C GLY A 211 10.57 -0.82 9.48
N MET A 212 9.99 -1.98 9.84
CA MET A 212 10.72 -3.08 10.51
C MET A 212 11.78 -3.71 9.61
N ARG A 213 11.51 -3.82 8.32
CA ARG A 213 12.44 -4.43 7.34
C ARG A 213 13.56 -3.48 6.94
N PHE A 214 13.26 -2.18 6.88
CA PHE A 214 14.17 -1.12 6.46
C PHE A 214 14.34 -0.12 7.61
N ILE A 215 14.47 1.16 7.28
CA ILE A 215 14.67 2.23 8.25
C ILE A 215 13.48 3.18 8.20
N VAL A 216 12.94 3.54 9.36
CA VAL A 216 11.90 4.57 9.46
C VAL A 216 12.54 5.95 9.32
N LYS A 217 12.14 6.67 8.30
CA LYS A 217 12.59 8.04 8.00
C LYS A 217 11.45 8.81 7.35
N PRO A 218 11.44 10.15 7.38
CA PRO A 218 10.35 10.93 6.78
C PRO A 218 10.08 10.59 5.30
N THR A 219 11.13 10.28 4.55
CA THR A 219 11.02 9.90 3.12
C THR A 219 10.56 8.46 2.87
N ILE A 220 10.25 7.65 3.91
CA ILE A 220 9.81 6.26 3.74
C ILE A 220 8.53 6.14 2.89
N GLY A 221 7.69 7.18 2.91
CA GLY A 221 6.47 7.26 2.09
C GLY A 221 6.72 7.21 0.58
N GLN A 222 7.94 7.49 0.11
CA GLN A 222 8.31 7.41 -1.32
C GLN A 222 8.20 5.97 -1.87
N VAL A 223 8.14 4.95 -1.01
CA VAL A 223 7.84 3.56 -1.41
C VAL A 223 6.49 3.43 -2.12
N THR A 224 5.58 4.38 -1.91
CA THR A 224 4.31 4.46 -2.64
C THR A 224 4.49 4.50 -4.15
N ASN A 225 5.58 5.08 -4.65
CA ASN A 225 5.86 5.08 -6.09
C ASN A 225 6.03 3.66 -6.63
N LYS A 226 6.69 2.77 -5.88
CA LYS A 226 6.85 1.36 -6.26
C LYS A 226 5.53 0.59 -6.13
N SER A 227 4.74 0.86 -5.10
CA SER A 227 3.41 0.26 -4.95
C SER A 227 2.43 0.75 -6.02
N PHE A 228 2.56 2.00 -6.48
CA PHE A 228 1.84 2.49 -7.65
C PHE A 228 2.25 1.72 -8.92
N VAL A 229 3.57 1.55 -9.15
CA VAL A 229 4.07 0.72 -10.27
C VAL A 229 3.48 -0.69 -10.21
N ALA A 230 3.45 -1.31 -9.02
CA ALA A 230 2.86 -2.63 -8.80
C ALA A 230 1.36 -2.65 -9.11
N ALA A 231 0.61 -1.61 -8.72
CA ALA A 231 -0.81 -1.46 -9.02
C ALA A 231 -1.07 -1.31 -10.53
N VAL A 232 -0.25 -0.49 -11.23
CA VAL A 232 -0.31 -0.33 -12.69
C VAL A 232 0.01 -1.65 -13.39
N PHE A 233 1.08 -2.30 -12.98
CA PHE A 233 1.50 -3.61 -13.53
C PHE A 233 0.40 -4.65 -13.36
N GLY A 234 -0.22 -4.72 -12.17
CA GLY A 234 -1.34 -5.61 -11.89
C GLY A 234 -2.63 -5.25 -12.60
N GLY A 235 -2.85 -3.96 -12.87
CA GLY A 235 -4.08 -3.36 -13.43
C GLY A 235 -4.77 -2.45 -12.41
N LEU A 236 -4.71 -1.14 -12.64
CA LEU A 236 -5.29 -0.14 -11.74
C LEU A 236 -6.78 -0.40 -11.49
N GLY A 237 -7.20 -0.34 -10.22
CA GLY A 237 -8.57 -0.59 -9.80
C GLY A 237 -8.95 -2.08 -9.67
N SER A 238 -8.10 -3.02 -10.09
CA SER A 238 -8.27 -4.45 -9.88
C SER A 238 -7.53 -4.89 -8.62
N LEU A 239 -8.25 -5.23 -7.54
CA LEU A 239 -7.64 -5.68 -6.29
C LEU A 239 -6.82 -6.98 -6.44
N PRO A 240 -7.35 -8.03 -7.11
CA PRO A 240 -6.56 -9.23 -7.39
C PRO A 240 -5.33 -8.92 -8.26
N GLY A 241 -5.49 -8.03 -9.24
CA GLY A 241 -4.40 -7.57 -10.09
C GLY A 241 -3.30 -6.88 -9.27
N ALA A 242 -3.67 -5.97 -8.38
CA ALA A 242 -2.73 -5.29 -7.50
C ALA A 242 -1.93 -6.27 -6.62
N ILE A 243 -2.56 -7.32 -6.09
CA ILE A 243 -1.87 -8.36 -5.31
C ILE A 243 -0.85 -9.11 -6.18
N VAL A 244 -1.29 -9.64 -7.32
CA VAL A 244 -0.43 -10.41 -8.24
C VAL A 244 0.71 -9.54 -8.76
N GLY A 245 0.41 -8.32 -9.21
CA GLY A 245 1.42 -7.37 -9.69
C GLY A 245 2.46 -7.03 -8.64
N SER A 246 2.05 -6.86 -7.38
CA SER A 246 2.95 -6.56 -6.26
C SER A 246 3.87 -7.73 -5.92
N VAL A 247 3.34 -8.95 -5.87
CA VAL A 247 4.16 -10.13 -5.59
C VAL A 247 5.17 -10.36 -6.70
N LEU A 248 4.74 -10.26 -7.96
CA LEU A 248 5.65 -10.39 -9.11
C LEU A 248 6.72 -9.29 -9.09
N LEU A 249 6.33 -8.02 -8.87
CA LEU A 249 7.28 -6.92 -8.79
C LEU A 249 8.29 -7.13 -7.66
N GLY A 250 7.85 -7.54 -6.47
CA GLY A 250 8.73 -7.79 -5.34
C GLY A 250 9.73 -8.92 -5.62
N ILE A 251 9.30 -10.02 -6.25
CA ILE A 251 10.18 -11.10 -6.67
C ILE A 251 11.21 -10.60 -7.69
N MET A 252 10.74 -9.96 -8.76
CA MET A 252 11.63 -9.47 -9.82
C MET A 252 12.64 -8.45 -9.28
N GLU A 253 12.21 -7.53 -8.42
CA GLU A 253 13.05 -6.50 -7.79
C GLU A 253 14.17 -7.12 -6.94
N ILE A 254 13.88 -8.16 -6.15
CA ILE A 254 14.90 -8.87 -5.35
C ILE A 254 15.88 -9.61 -6.24
N PHE A 255 15.42 -10.27 -7.30
CA PHE A 255 16.33 -10.94 -8.23
C PHE A 255 17.26 -9.94 -8.94
N VAL A 256 16.75 -8.82 -9.42
CA VAL A 256 17.57 -7.76 -10.01
C VAL A 256 18.57 -7.22 -9.00
N ALA A 257 18.14 -6.94 -7.78
CA ALA A 257 19.00 -6.46 -6.71
C ALA A 257 20.11 -7.45 -6.34
N SER A 258 19.91 -8.75 -6.54
CA SER A 258 20.91 -9.79 -6.29
C SER A 258 22.06 -9.78 -7.30
N PHE A 259 21.84 -9.25 -8.51
CA PHE A 259 22.89 -9.02 -9.49
C PHE A 259 23.60 -7.69 -9.29
N ASN A 260 22.79 -6.61 -9.11
CA ASN A 260 23.31 -5.27 -8.86
C ASN A 260 22.22 -4.44 -8.16
N SER A 261 22.47 -4.05 -6.90
CA SER A 261 21.53 -3.28 -6.09
C SER A 261 21.17 -1.91 -6.69
N ASN A 262 22.08 -1.30 -7.46
CA ASN A 262 21.86 0.00 -8.11
C ASN A 262 20.84 -0.08 -9.27
N LEU A 263 20.66 -1.27 -9.87
CA LEU A 263 19.69 -1.48 -10.94
C LEU A 263 18.26 -1.67 -10.44
N ARG A 264 18.07 -1.79 -9.12
CA ARG A 264 16.78 -2.07 -8.49
C ARG A 264 15.69 -1.07 -8.90
N ASP A 265 15.96 0.21 -8.70
CA ASP A 265 14.99 1.25 -8.99
C ASP A 265 14.84 1.48 -10.49
N LEU A 266 15.94 1.44 -11.24
CA LEU A 266 15.93 1.53 -12.70
C LEU A 266 15.02 0.46 -13.31
N PHE A 267 15.14 -0.79 -12.85
CA PHE A 267 14.30 -1.89 -13.31
C PHE A 267 12.81 -1.67 -13.04
N VAL A 268 12.45 -1.23 -11.84
CA VAL A 268 11.04 -0.99 -11.46
C VAL A 268 10.40 0.05 -12.37
N TYR A 269 11.07 1.18 -12.62
CA TYR A 269 10.53 2.23 -13.49
C TYR A 269 10.61 1.88 -14.97
N ALA A 270 11.62 1.14 -15.42
CA ALA A 270 11.67 0.61 -16.79
C ALA A 270 10.51 -0.38 -17.04
N LEU A 271 10.20 -1.24 -16.06
CA LEU A 271 9.06 -2.14 -16.14
C LEU A 271 7.74 -1.36 -16.24
N LEU A 272 7.58 -0.27 -15.49
CA LEU A 272 6.40 0.59 -15.60
C LEU A 272 6.22 1.11 -17.02
N ILE A 273 7.28 1.69 -17.61
CA ILE A 273 7.24 2.23 -18.98
C ILE A 273 6.87 1.13 -19.97
N LEU A 274 7.53 -0.02 -19.86
CA LEU A 274 7.31 -1.17 -20.75
C LEU A 274 5.84 -1.65 -20.66
N VAL A 275 5.29 -1.77 -19.47
CA VAL A 275 3.89 -2.21 -19.28
C VAL A 275 2.92 -1.19 -19.86
N LEU A 276 3.14 0.10 -19.66
CA LEU A 276 2.26 1.15 -20.20
C LEU A 276 2.27 1.19 -21.73
N ILE A 277 3.41 0.84 -22.37
CA ILE A 277 3.52 0.77 -23.82
C ILE A 277 2.84 -0.50 -24.38
N ILE A 278 3.07 -1.67 -23.77
CA ILE A 278 2.61 -2.96 -24.31
C ILE A 278 1.16 -3.26 -23.91
N LYS A 279 0.81 -3.04 -22.63
CA LYS A 279 -0.51 -3.36 -22.09
C LYS A 279 -0.94 -2.34 -21.04
N PRO A 280 -1.44 -1.16 -21.44
CA PRO A 280 -1.78 -0.07 -20.53
C PRO A 280 -2.87 -0.45 -19.50
N SER A 281 -3.67 -1.48 -19.75
CA SER A 281 -4.62 -2.03 -18.79
C SER A 281 -3.98 -2.86 -17.66
N GLY A 282 -2.69 -3.17 -17.74
CA GLY A 282 -2.01 -4.08 -16.80
C GLY A 282 -2.37 -5.55 -17.01
N LEU A 283 -1.92 -6.43 -16.09
CA LEU A 283 -2.11 -7.89 -16.22
C LEU A 283 -3.59 -8.30 -16.12
N MET A 284 -4.34 -7.72 -15.18
CA MET A 284 -5.73 -8.08 -14.85
C MET A 284 -6.70 -6.90 -14.90
N GLY A 285 -6.29 -5.75 -15.45
CA GLY A 285 -7.16 -4.60 -15.64
C GLY A 285 -8.17 -4.85 -16.75
N LYS A 286 -9.37 -4.28 -16.60
CA LYS A 286 -10.38 -4.24 -17.66
C LYS A 286 -10.13 -3.01 -18.53
N VAL A 287 -10.16 -3.18 -19.82
CA VAL A 287 -10.21 -2.04 -20.74
C VAL A 287 -11.56 -1.37 -20.51
N VAL A 288 -11.56 -0.14 -20.02
CA VAL A 288 -12.78 0.68 -20.02
C VAL A 288 -12.93 1.15 -21.47
N GLU A 289 -13.82 0.51 -22.22
CA GLU A 289 -14.28 1.08 -23.47
C GLU A 289 -15.01 2.39 -23.11
N ASP A 290 -14.48 3.52 -23.57
CA ASP A 290 -15.21 4.78 -23.54
C ASP A 290 -16.53 4.52 -24.28
N LYS A 291 -17.61 4.40 -23.53
CA LYS A 291 -18.95 4.43 -24.11
C LYS A 291 -19.18 5.87 -24.53
N ALA A 292 -18.96 6.11 -25.83
CA ALA A 292 -19.32 7.34 -26.52
C ALA A 292 -20.79 7.70 -26.28
#